data_0be51fe314ab268c622f23e3bff51dd4
#
_entry.id   0be51fe314ab268c622f23e3bff51dd4
#
_cell.length_a   1.000
_cell.length_b   1.000
_cell.length_c   1.000
_cell.angle_alpha   90.00
_cell.angle_beta   90.00
_cell.angle_gamma   90.00
#
_symmetry.space_group_name_H-M   'P 1'
#
loop_
_entity.id
_entity.type
_entity.pdbx_description
1 polymer ?
#
loop_
_entity_poly.entity_id
_entity_poly.type
_entity_poly.pdbx_seq_one_letter_code
_entity_poly.pdbx_strand_id
1 'polypeptide(L)'
;MKPLSECPKATLAAIKGVLTDIDETVSTDGRLTPEAFAALAALKEAGLLVIPVTGRPAGWCDMIARFWPVDAVVGENGAFWMWHDRNAATGAHKLRTRFIQSEAERADGHRRLASVRPDVLREVPGAAIASDQPYRLADLAIDFREDVPALPAGDVERIVAIFERHGAVAKVSSIHVNGWFGTYDKLTASKAMMAELFGIDIGQERAAYVFAGDSPNDAPMFGFFPNAVGVANVAEFADRLAHKPAWITKARSGAGFVELARALIDARR
;
A
#
# COMPACT_ATOMS: atom_id res chain seq x y z
N MET A 1 -10.11 -13.10 -11.81
CA MET A 1 -9.53 -11.89 -12.43
C MET A 1 -9.87 -11.90 -13.91
N LYS A 2 -10.55 -10.86 -14.40
CA LYS A 2 -10.82 -10.64 -15.84
C LYS A 2 -9.85 -9.58 -16.37
N PRO A 3 -9.51 -9.58 -17.67
CA PRO A 3 -8.69 -8.51 -18.23
C PRO A 3 -9.31 -7.12 -17.98
N LEU A 4 -8.51 -6.13 -17.62
CA LEU A 4 -8.97 -4.75 -17.39
C LEU A 4 -9.66 -4.18 -18.65
N SER A 5 -9.24 -4.59 -19.85
CA SER A 5 -9.84 -4.19 -21.11
C SER A 5 -11.31 -4.62 -21.28
N GLU A 6 -11.77 -5.57 -20.47
CA GLU A 6 -13.17 -6.01 -20.46
C GLU A 6 -14.03 -5.25 -19.42
N CYS A 7 -13.39 -4.36 -18.62
CA CYS A 7 -14.14 -3.55 -17.66
C CYS A 7 -15.06 -2.57 -18.41
N PRO A 8 -16.36 -2.54 -18.07
CA PRO A 8 -17.30 -1.65 -18.77
C PRO A 8 -16.88 -0.17 -18.67
N LYS A 9 -16.91 0.56 -19.78
CA LYS A 9 -16.57 1.99 -19.82
C LYS A 9 -17.36 2.80 -18.78
N ALA A 10 -18.64 2.48 -18.59
CA ALA A 10 -19.48 3.14 -17.59
C ALA A 10 -18.98 2.92 -16.16
N THR A 11 -18.44 1.73 -15.83
CA THR A 11 -17.85 1.44 -14.53
C THR A 11 -16.59 2.27 -14.32
N LEU A 12 -15.69 2.31 -15.31
CA LEU A 12 -14.44 3.10 -15.25
C LEU A 12 -14.74 4.61 -15.14
N ALA A 13 -15.72 5.12 -15.88
CA ALA A 13 -16.12 6.53 -15.85
C ALA A 13 -16.71 6.96 -14.50
N ALA A 14 -17.33 6.03 -13.76
CA ALA A 14 -17.93 6.30 -12.45
C ALA A 14 -16.92 6.34 -11.29
N ILE A 15 -15.66 5.93 -11.51
CA ILE A 15 -14.63 5.92 -10.47
C ILE A 15 -14.27 7.35 -10.08
N LYS A 16 -14.30 7.68 -8.82
CA LYS A 16 -13.98 8.99 -8.23
C LYS A 16 -12.54 9.07 -7.67
N GLY A 17 -11.90 7.93 -7.44
CA GLY A 17 -10.55 7.90 -6.90
C GLY A 17 -9.87 6.56 -7.01
N VAL A 18 -8.54 6.60 -6.93
CA VAL A 18 -7.62 5.47 -7.00
C VAL A 18 -6.85 5.38 -5.69
N LEU A 19 -7.03 4.30 -4.96
CA LEU A 19 -6.13 3.87 -3.92
C LEU A 19 -5.16 2.87 -4.55
N THR A 20 -3.87 2.94 -4.24
CA THR A 20 -2.88 2.09 -4.90
C THR A 20 -1.76 1.66 -3.96
N ASP A 21 -1.34 0.41 -4.03
CA ASP A 21 -0.03 0.03 -3.50
C ASP A 21 1.08 0.72 -4.31
N ILE A 22 2.30 0.71 -3.78
CA ILE A 22 3.47 1.35 -4.43
C ILE A 22 4.41 0.30 -5.02
N ASP A 23 4.93 -0.60 -4.18
CA ASP A 23 6.00 -1.51 -4.57
C ASP A 23 5.47 -2.54 -5.56
N GLU A 24 6.14 -2.65 -6.73
CA GLU A 24 5.74 -3.53 -7.83
C GLU A 24 4.30 -3.32 -8.34
N THR A 25 3.69 -2.17 -7.94
CA THR A 25 2.39 -1.71 -8.46
C THR A 25 2.53 -0.38 -9.20
N VAL A 26 2.98 0.69 -8.54
CA VAL A 26 3.33 1.98 -9.14
C VAL A 26 4.81 2.03 -9.50
N SER A 27 5.66 1.42 -8.68
CA SER A 27 7.08 1.25 -8.98
C SER A 27 7.32 0.00 -9.87
N THR A 28 8.50 -0.07 -10.44
CA THR A 28 9.02 -1.21 -11.21
C THR A 28 10.45 -1.45 -10.77
N ASP A 29 10.76 -2.66 -10.31
CA ASP A 29 12.08 -3.02 -9.78
C ASP A 29 12.59 -1.98 -8.76
N GLY A 30 11.73 -1.62 -7.80
CA GLY A 30 12.02 -0.66 -6.74
C GLY A 30 12.12 0.80 -7.19
N ARG A 31 11.81 1.14 -8.45
CA ARG A 31 11.96 2.48 -9.02
C ARG A 31 10.65 3.05 -9.53
N LEU A 32 10.42 4.33 -9.27
CA LEU A 32 9.33 5.07 -9.87
C LEU A 32 9.74 5.52 -11.27
N THR A 33 9.06 5.00 -12.30
CA THR A 33 9.31 5.40 -13.69
C THR A 33 8.67 6.76 -13.99
N PRO A 34 9.21 7.54 -14.95
CA PRO A 34 8.61 8.82 -15.38
C PRO A 34 7.16 8.66 -15.82
N GLU A 35 6.82 7.56 -16.50
CA GLU A 35 5.47 7.27 -16.99
C GLU A 35 4.49 7.01 -15.85
N ALA A 36 4.89 6.27 -14.81
CA ALA A 36 4.07 6.02 -13.64
C ALA A 36 3.83 7.32 -12.84
N PHE A 37 4.87 8.15 -12.68
CA PHE A 37 4.71 9.46 -12.05
C PHE A 37 3.78 10.38 -12.85
N ALA A 38 3.92 10.42 -14.18
CA ALA A 38 3.03 11.18 -15.05
C ALA A 38 1.59 10.65 -14.99
N ALA A 39 1.39 9.34 -14.82
CA ALA A 39 0.06 8.76 -14.67
C ALA A 39 -0.62 9.19 -13.36
N LEU A 40 0.13 9.28 -12.24
CA LEU A 40 -0.38 9.85 -10.99
C LEU A 40 -0.84 11.30 -11.20
N ALA A 41 -0.01 12.12 -11.87
CA ALA A 41 -0.35 13.51 -12.16
C ALA A 41 -1.60 13.62 -13.05
N ALA A 42 -1.67 12.83 -14.11
CA ALA A 42 -2.82 12.83 -15.03
C ALA A 42 -4.13 12.41 -14.35
N LEU A 43 -4.10 11.46 -13.41
CA LEU A 43 -5.27 11.09 -12.59
C LEU A 43 -5.72 12.29 -11.75
N LYS A 44 -4.79 13.04 -11.14
CA LYS A 44 -5.10 14.25 -10.37
C LYS A 44 -5.71 15.34 -11.26
N GLU A 45 -5.12 15.59 -12.44
CA GLU A 45 -5.63 16.55 -13.43
C GLU A 45 -7.04 16.18 -13.93
N ALA A 46 -7.33 14.87 -14.02
CA ALA A 46 -8.67 14.36 -14.35
C ALA A 46 -9.67 14.45 -13.19
N GLY A 47 -9.28 15.02 -12.04
CA GLY A 47 -10.13 15.24 -10.88
C GLY A 47 -10.37 14.01 -9.99
N LEU A 48 -9.55 12.97 -10.12
CA LEU A 48 -9.63 11.82 -9.22
C LEU A 48 -8.84 12.06 -7.94
N LEU A 49 -9.33 11.47 -6.83
CA LEU A 49 -8.50 11.29 -5.64
C LEU A 49 -7.42 10.24 -5.96
N VAL A 50 -6.18 10.51 -5.53
CA VAL A 50 -5.04 9.59 -5.70
C VAL A 50 -4.36 9.39 -4.35
N ILE A 51 -4.40 8.15 -3.87
CA ILE A 51 -3.98 7.81 -2.51
C ILE A 51 -3.13 6.55 -2.51
N PRO A 52 -1.80 6.66 -2.39
CA PRO A 52 -0.95 5.51 -2.11
C PRO A 52 -1.24 4.89 -0.75
N VAL A 53 -1.25 3.56 -0.69
CA VAL A 53 -1.49 2.74 0.51
C VAL A 53 -0.42 1.67 0.58
N THR A 54 0.62 1.90 1.37
CA THR A 54 1.88 1.15 1.25
C THR A 54 2.38 0.58 2.57
N GLY A 55 3.23 -0.46 2.49
CA GLY A 55 4.06 -0.93 3.59
C GLY A 55 5.36 -0.11 3.78
N ARG A 56 5.63 0.89 2.95
CA ARG A 56 6.83 1.75 3.07
C ARG A 56 6.79 2.61 4.33
N PRO A 57 7.97 2.96 4.87
CA PRO A 57 8.11 3.67 6.14
C PRO A 57 7.65 5.12 6.09
N ALA A 58 7.46 5.69 7.28
CA ALA A 58 7.05 7.08 7.46
C ALA A 58 7.97 8.08 6.75
N GLY A 59 9.28 7.84 6.71
CA GLY A 59 10.21 8.72 6.00
C GLY A 59 9.95 8.81 4.50
N TRP A 60 9.53 7.71 3.86
CA TRP A 60 9.09 7.71 2.46
C TRP A 60 7.75 8.39 2.31
N CYS A 61 6.81 8.13 3.23
CA CYS A 61 5.48 8.74 3.21
C CYS A 61 5.53 10.26 3.37
N ASP A 62 6.46 10.81 4.18
CA ASP A 62 6.71 12.25 4.28
C ASP A 62 7.07 12.84 2.89
N MET A 63 8.03 12.23 2.21
CA MET A 63 8.44 12.66 0.87
C MET A 63 7.28 12.53 -0.14
N ILE A 64 6.58 11.40 -0.13
CA ILE A 64 5.45 11.14 -1.04
C ILE A 64 4.35 12.21 -0.85
N ALA A 65 3.93 12.46 0.38
CA ALA A 65 2.89 13.44 0.68
C ALA A 65 3.26 14.87 0.26
N ARG A 66 4.57 15.21 0.21
CA ARG A 66 5.04 16.54 -0.18
C ARG A 66 5.27 16.70 -1.68
N PHE A 67 5.83 15.67 -2.33
CA PHE A 67 6.41 15.79 -3.67
C PHE A 67 5.62 15.04 -4.76
N TRP A 68 4.83 14.04 -4.40
CA TRP A 68 4.03 13.33 -5.39
C TRP A 68 2.69 14.04 -5.62
N PRO A 69 2.10 13.88 -6.80
CA PRO A 69 0.78 14.40 -7.12
C PRO A 69 -0.32 13.51 -6.49
N VAL A 70 -0.40 13.51 -5.15
CA VAL A 70 -1.31 12.68 -4.36
C VAL A 70 -2.06 13.53 -3.33
N ASP A 71 -3.21 13.04 -2.84
CA ASP A 71 -4.01 13.74 -1.83
C ASP A 71 -3.60 13.40 -0.41
N ALA A 72 -3.23 12.15 -0.19
CA ALA A 72 -2.72 11.62 1.07
C ALA A 72 -1.93 10.35 0.77
N VAL A 73 -1.26 9.80 1.78
CA VAL A 73 -0.60 8.49 1.74
C VAL A 73 -0.85 7.74 3.04
N VAL A 74 -1.21 6.47 2.94
CA VAL A 74 -1.30 5.55 4.08
C VAL A 74 0.00 4.76 4.13
N GLY A 75 0.68 4.79 5.28
CA GLY A 75 1.99 4.16 5.47
C GLY A 75 1.99 2.99 6.45
N GLU A 76 3.08 2.22 6.41
CA GLU A 76 3.35 1.07 7.29
C GLU A 76 2.12 0.16 7.46
N ASN A 77 1.56 -0.28 6.31
CA ASN A 77 0.38 -1.16 6.23
C ASN A 77 -0.86 -0.66 6.97
N GLY A 78 -0.97 0.67 7.19
CA GLY A 78 -2.13 1.28 7.84
C GLY A 78 -1.88 1.82 9.23
N ALA A 79 -0.63 1.90 9.69
CA ALA A 79 -0.32 2.47 11.01
C ALA A 79 -0.69 3.95 11.12
N PHE A 80 -0.59 4.67 10.02
CA PHE A 80 -0.86 6.11 9.93
C PHE A 80 -1.22 6.51 8.51
N TRP A 81 -1.70 7.75 8.37
CA TRP A 81 -1.74 8.45 7.09
C TRP A 81 -1.12 9.83 7.22
N MET A 82 -0.54 10.31 6.11
CA MET A 82 0.05 11.64 5.99
C MET A 82 -0.58 12.38 4.82
N TRP A 83 -0.76 13.70 4.99
CA TRP A 83 -1.20 14.59 3.92
C TRP A 83 -0.57 15.96 4.06
N HIS A 84 -0.42 16.64 2.94
CA HIS A 84 0.09 18.00 2.91
C HIS A 84 -1.08 18.96 3.02
N ASP A 85 -1.34 19.44 4.23
CA ASP A 85 -2.40 20.42 4.52
C ASP A 85 -2.02 21.77 3.92
N ARG A 86 -2.74 22.15 2.87
CA ARG A 86 -2.56 23.43 2.18
C ARG A 86 -3.71 24.35 2.58
N ASN A 87 -3.49 25.14 3.62
CA ASN A 87 -4.49 26.10 4.07
C ASN A 87 -4.55 27.32 3.12
N ALA A 88 -5.56 27.36 2.26
CA ALA A 88 -5.74 28.43 1.28
C ALA A 88 -5.93 29.82 1.92
N ALA A 89 -6.50 29.88 3.13
CA ALA A 89 -6.75 31.15 3.80
C ALA A 89 -5.49 31.78 4.41
N THR A 90 -4.52 30.97 4.83
CA THR A 90 -3.28 31.45 5.48
C THR A 90 -2.04 31.29 4.60
N GLY A 91 -2.14 30.59 3.46
CA GLY A 91 -1.00 30.19 2.64
C GLY A 91 -0.05 29.20 3.32
N ALA A 92 -0.40 28.69 4.51
CA ALA A 92 0.43 27.75 5.23
C ALA A 92 0.38 26.35 4.58
N HIS A 93 1.55 25.76 4.42
CA HIS A 93 1.71 24.41 3.96
C HIS A 93 2.33 23.58 5.09
N LYS A 94 1.59 22.62 5.63
CA LYS A 94 2.06 21.78 6.72
C LYS A 94 1.78 20.32 6.46
N LEU A 95 2.81 19.49 6.58
CA LEU A 95 2.60 18.06 6.65
C LEU A 95 1.88 17.72 7.94
N ARG A 96 0.82 16.92 7.81
CA ARG A 96 0.05 16.36 8.93
C ARG A 96 0.22 14.87 8.94
N THR A 97 0.28 14.31 10.14
CA THR A 97 0.30 12.86 10.36
C THR A 97 -0.78 12.48 11.36
N ARG A 98 -1.55 11.45 11.04
CA ARG A 98 -2.53 10.85 11.92
C ARG A 98 -2.20 9.37 12.11
N PHE A 99 -2.08 8.94 13.34
CA PHE A 99 -1.87 7.54 13.68
C PHE A 99 -3.20 6.89 14.08
N ILE A 100 -3.37 5.61 13.73
CA ILE A 100 -4.50 4.81 14.21
C ILE A 100 -4.37 4.53 15.70
N GLN A 101 -3.16 4.19 16.15
CA GLN A 101 -2.86 3.88 17.55
C GLN A 101 -2.44 5.13 18.32
N SER A 102 -2.72 5.13 19.62
CA SER A 102 -2.19 6.10 20.57
C SER A 102 -0.66 5.99 20.68
N GLU A 103 -0.02 7.02 21.21
CA GLU A 103 1.43 7.02 21.47
C GLU A 103 1.85 5.88 22.40
N ALA A 104 1.05 5.62 23.44
CA ALA A 104 1.33 4.54 24.40
C ALA A 104 1.30 3.15 23.74
N GLU A 105 0.31 2.88 22.88
CA GLU A 105 0.21 1.62 22.13
C GLU A 105 1.38 1.44 21.16
N ARG A 106 1.79 2.49 20.45
CA ARG A 106 2.96 2.43 19.55
C ARG A 106 4.25 2.19 20.35
N ALA A 107 4.44 2.87 21.48
CA ALA A 107 5.60 2.66 22.34
C ALA A 107 5.67 1.23 22.89
N ASP A 108 4.51 0.64 23.25
CA ASP A 108 4.43 -0.76 23.63
C ASP A 108 4.77 -1.69 22.48
N GLY A 109 4.19 -1.45 21.31
CA GLY A 109 4.49 -2.20 20.09
C GLY A 109 5.99 -2.24 19.78
N HIS A 110 6.67 -1.09 19.84
CA HIS A 110 8.12 -1.01 19.62
C HIS A 110 8.92 -1.84 20.63
N ARG A 111 8.57 -1.79 21.94
CA ARG A 111 9.25 -2.62 22.95
C ARG A 111 9.11 -4.11 22.63
N ARG A 112 7.93 -4.54 22.23
CA ARG A 112 7.64 -5.94 21.89
C ARG A 112 8.35 -6.36 20.60
N LEU A 113 8.39 -5.52 19.58
CA LEU A 113 9.11 -5.78 18.32
C LEU A 113 10.62 -5.93 18.54
N ALA A 114 11.19 -5.25 19.55
CA ALA A 114 12.60 -5.40 19.91
C ALA A 114 12.97 -6.84 20.31
N SER A 115 12.01 -7.64 20.82
CA SER A 115 12.23 -9.06 21.13
C SER A 115 12.04 -10.00 19.93
N VAL A 116 11.30 -9.59 18.91
CA VAL A 116 11.12 -10.37 17.66
C VAL A 116 12.37 -10.36 16.81
N ARG A 117 13.02 -9.19 16.70
CA ARG A 117 14.19 -8.96 15.85
C ARG A 117 15.31 -10.00 16.01
N PRO A 118 15.83 -10.28 17.24
CA PRO A 118 16.92 -11.24 17.41
C PRO A 118 16.50 -12.68 17.06
N ASP A 119 15.23 -13.04 17.26
CA ASP A 119 14.73 -14.36 16.92
C ASP A 119 14.72 -14.59 15.42
N VAL A 120 14.23 -13.60 14.64
CA VAL A 120 14.25 -13.68 13.17
C VAL A 120 15.69 -13.85 12.65
N LEU A 121 16.61 -12.98 13.09
CA LEU A 121 18.01 -13.01 12.62
C LEU A 121 18.76 -14.29 13.00
N ARG A 122 18.36 -14.95 14.10
CA ARG A 122 18.93 -16.23 14.53
C ARG A 122 18.35 -17.40 13.76
N GLU A 123 17.02 -17.41 13.55
CA GLU A 123 16.29 -18.59 13.06
C GLU A 123 16.14 -18.62 11.53
N VAL A 124 16.37 -17.49 10.86
CA VAL A 124 16.27 -17.39 9.40
C VAL A 124 17.56 -16.79 8.82
N PRO A 125 18.60 -17.63 8.62
CA PRO A 125 19.83 -17.17 7.98
C PRO A 125 19.58 -16.57 6.60
N GLY A 126 20.17 -15.40 6.33
CA GLY A 126 19.99 -14.66 5.08
C GLY A 126 18.89 -13.58 5.13
N ALA A 127 18.00 -13.62 6.13
CA ALA A 127 17.10 -12.50 6.39
C ALA A 127 17.88 -11.32 6.99
N ALA A 128 17.49 -10.11 6.67
CA ALA A 128 18.05 -8.90 7.25
C ALA A 128 16.92 -7.99 7.78
N ILE A 129 17.29 -7.07 8.66
CA ILE A 129 16.41 -5.94 8.96
C ILE A 129 16.44 -5.01 7.75
N ALA A 130 15.27 -4.60 7.26
CA ALA A 130 15.19 -3.70 6.13
C ALA A 130 16.04 -2.44 6.35
N SER A 131 16.76 -2.00 5.32
CA SER A 131 17.66 -0.84 5.41
C SER A 131 16.92 0.45 5.73
N ASP A 132 15.62 0.51 5.41
CA ASP A 132 14.72 1.61 5.72
C ASP A 132 14.12 1.58 7.14
N GLN A 133 14.47 0.59 7.98
CA GLN A 133 13.95 0.47 9.35
C GLN A 133 14.14 1.74 10.20
N PRO A 134 15.23 2.52 10.10
CA PRO A 134 15.37 3.77 10.85
C PRO A 134 14.31 4.82 10.57
N TYR A 135 13.59 4.70 9.44
CA TYR A 135 12.54 5.61 9.02
C TYR A 135 11.13 5.11 9.37
N ARG A 136 10.99 3.95 10.06
CA ARG A 136 9.72 3.35 10.46
C ARG A 136 9.28 3.83 11.83
N LEU A 137 7.97 4.03 11.99
CA LEU A 137 7.35 4.57 13.22
C LEU A 137 6.43 3.57 13.94
N ALA A 138 6.12 2.41 13.35
CA ALA A 138 5.16 1.48 13.95
C ALA A 138 5.48 0.00 13.73
N ASP A 139 6.17 -0.38 12.67
CA ASP A 139 6.42 -1.77 12.31
C ASP A 139 7.91 -2.16 12.33
N LEU A 140 8.15 -3.46 12.26
CA LEU A 140 9.46 -4.07 11.99
C LEU A 140 9.39 -4.71 10.62
N ALA A 141 10.27 -4.29 9.70
CA ALA A 141 10.38 -4.86 8.38
C ALA A 141 11.59 -5.81 8.29
N ILE A 142 11.32 -7.02 7.86
CA ILE A 142 12.33 -8.03 7.58
C ILE A 142 12.48 -8.14 6.07
N ASP A 143 13.66 -7.81 5.59
CA ASP A 143 14.02 -7.93 4.18
C ASP A 143 14.30 -9.39 3.84
N PHE A 144 13.66 -9.85 2.77
CA PHE A 144 13.88 -11.19 2.23
C PHE A 144 14.24 -11.18 0.73
N ARG A 145 14.26 -9.99 0.07
CA ARG A 145 14.61 -9.92 -1.36
C ARG A 145 14.82 -8.49 -1.93
N GLU A 146 14.91 -7.47 -1.13
CA GLU A 146 15.21 -6.10 -1.62
C GLU A 146 16.72 -5.89 -1.69
N ASP A 147 17.39 -5.85 -0.52
CA ASP A 147 18.83 -5.63 -0.39
C ASP A 147 19.59 -6.94 -0.07
N VAL A 148 18.89 -8.05 0.02
CA VAL A 148 19.44 -9.39 0.25
C VAL A 148 19.07 -10.32 -0.91
N PRO A 149 19.82 -11.42 -1.14
CA PRO A 149 19.41 -12.47 -2.06
C PRO A 149 18.02 -13.01 -1.67
N ALA A 150 17.16 -13.23 -2.69
CA ALA A 150 15.80 -13.68 -2.45
C ALA A 150 15.76 -15.00 -1.65
N LEU A 151 15.07 -14.98 -0.53
CA LEU A 151 14.91 -16.16 0.33
C LEU A 151 13.86 -17.12 -0.24
N PRO A 152 14.02 -18.44 0.00
CA PRO A 152 13.00 -19.44 -0.30
C PRO A 152 11.67 -19.15 0.42
N ALA A 153 10.56 -19.58 -0.18
CA ALA A 153 9.22 -19.36 0.38
C ALA A 153 9.06 -19.90 1.81
N GLY A 154 9.68 -21.06 2.13
CA GLY A 154 9.64 -21.63 3.49
C GLY A 154 10.34 -20.78 4.54
N ASP A 155 11.37 -20.01 4.15
CA ASP A 155 12.03 -19.08 5.07
C ASP A 155 11.18 -17.82 5.29
N VAL A 156 10.48 -17.35 4.25
CA VAL A 156 9.51 -16.25 4.38
C VAL A 156 8.36 -16.66 5.32
N GLU A 157 7.83 -17.89 5.17
CA GLU A 157 6.82 -18.44 6.07
C GLU A 157 7.33 -18.57 7.52
N ARG A 158 8.60 -18.93 7.70
CA ARG A 158 9.23 -18.98 9.03
C ARG A 158 9.30 -17.58 9.66
N ILE A 159 9.65 -16.54 8.90
CA ILE A 159 9.62 -15.15 9.41
C ILE A 159 8.21 -14.80 9.91
N VAL A 160 7.17 -15.10 9.12
CA VAL A 160 5.77 -14.88 9.53
C VAL A 160 5.46 -15.62 10.83
N ALA A 161 5.79 -16.91 10.91
CA ALA A 161 5.54 -17.73 12.11
C ALA A 161 6.27 -17.19 13.36
N ILE A 162 7.46 -16.60 13.20
CA ILE A 162 8.17 -15.96 14.32
C ILE A 162 7.40 -14.75 14.82
N PHE A 163 6.92 -13.85 13.95
CA PHE A 163 6.08 -12.73 14.35
C PHE A 163 4.82 -13.20 15.08
N GLU A 164 4.10 -14.18 14.50
CA GLU A 164 2.88 -14.73 15.08
C GLU A 164 3.11 -15.39 16.45
N ARG A 165 4.23 -16.09 16.63
CA ARG A 165 4.64 -16.67 17.92
C ARG A 165 4.80 -15.61 19.02
N HIS A 166 5.23 -14.41 18.66
CA HIS A 166 5.29 -13.26 19.57
C HIS A 166 3.94 -12.52 19.72
N GLY A 167 2.88 -12.98 19.04
CA GLY A 167 1.55 -12.35 19.04
C GLY A 167 1.48 -11.07 18.20
N ALA A 168 2.39 -10.89 17.26
CA ALA A 168 2.37 -9.82 16.29
C ALA A 168 1.57 -10.22 15.03
N VAL A 169 0.99 -9.25 14.36
CA VAL A 169 0.49 -9.40 12.99
C VAL A 169 1.70 -9.40 12.05
N ALA A 170 1.71 -10.26 11.05
CA ALA A 170 2.70 -10.25 10.00
C ALA A 170 2.05 -10.27 8.62
N LYS A 171 2.58 -9.50 7.68
CA LYS A 171 2.14 -9.47 6.29
C LYS A 171 3.35 -9.50 5.35
N VAL A 172 3.20 -10.32 4.32
CA VAL A 172 4.20 -10.46 3.26
C VAL A 172 3.85 -9.51 2.12
N SER A 173 4.76 -8.59 1.82
CA SER A 173 4.73 -7.74 0.64
C SER A 173 5.55 -8.38 -0.50
N SER A 174 5.76 -7.64 -1.58
CA SER A 174 6.64 -8.08 -2.68
C SER A 174 8.12 -8.21 -2.27
N ILE A 175 8.56 -7.53 -1.20
CA ILE A 175 9.99 -7.43 -0.80
C ILE A 175 10.26 -7.72 0.68
N HIS A 176 9.31 -7.43 1.58
CA HIS A 176 9.47 -7.53 3.03
C HIS A 176 8.39 -8.37 3.69
N VAL A 177 8.71 -8.93 4.86
CA VAL A 177 7.71 -9.31 5.85
C VAL A 177 7.64 -8.18 6.88
N ASN A 178 6.50 -7.49 6.93
CA ASN A 178 6.25 -6.43 7.90
C ASN A 178 5.46 -6.97 9.08
N GLY A 179 5.92 -6.70 10.30
CA GLY A 179 5.24 -7.12 11.52
C GLY A 179 4.98 -5.98 12.49
N TRP A 180 3.80 -5.99 13.12
CA TRP A 180 3.37 -4.97 14.07
C TRP A 180 2.44 -5.54 15.13
N PHE A 181 2.21 -4.76 16.20
CA PHE A 181 1.19 -5.04 17.20
C PHE A 181 0.00 -4.09 17.03
N GLY A 182 -1.19 -4.63 16.89
CA GLY A 182 -2.43 -3.87 16.69
C GLY A 182 -3.36 -4.57 15.70
N THR A 183 -4.57 -4.03 15.56
CA THR A 183 -5.62 -4.61 14.71
C THR A 183 -5.85 -3.85 13.41
N TYR A 184 -4.97 -2.89 13.10
CA TYR A 184 -5.06 -2.10 11.87
C TYR A 184 -4.49 -2.85 10.66
N ASP A 185 -4.93 -2.44 9.50
CA ASP A 185 -4.44 -2.87 8.18
C ASP A 185 -4.65 -1.75 7.14
N LYS A 186 -4.21 -1.99 5.91
CA LYS A 186 -4.40 -1.06 4.78
C LYS A 186 -5.86 -0.61 4.63
N LEU A 187 -6.83 -1.53 4.80
CA LEU A 187 -8.25 -1.25 4.61
C LEU A 187 -8.83 -0.39 5.74
N THR A 188 -8.56 -0.78 6.98
CA THR A 188 -9.04 -0.07 8.17
C THR A 188 -8.55 1.38 8.16
N ALA A 189 -7.26 1.59 7.88
CA ALA A 189 -6.67 2.92 7.78
C ALA A 189 -7.25 3.73 6.60
N SER A 190 -7.42 3.11 5.45
CA SER A 190 -8.03 3.78 4.29
C SER A 190 -9.45 4.25 4.58
N LYS A 191 -10.27 3.44 5.26
CA LYS A 191 -11.62 3.84 5.69
C LYS A 191 -11.59 5.04 6.63
N ALA A 192 -10.74 4.99 7.66
CA ALA A 192 -10.61 6.07 8.64
C ALA A 192 -10.12 7.36 7.98
N MET A 193 -9.10 7.29 7.14
CA MET A 193 -8.55 8.42 6.40
C MET A 193 -9.59 9.04 5.45
N MET A 194 -10.31 8.23 4.67
CA MET A 194 -11.34 8.73 3.74
C MET A 194 -12.45 9.46 4.47
N ALA A 195 -12.88 8.95 5.61
CA ALA A 195 -13.89 9.61 6.45
C ALA A 195 -13.35 10.91 7.05
N GLU A 196 -12.12 10.91 7.61
CA GLU A 196 -11.54 12.06 8.29
C GLU A 196 -11.18 13.21 7.33
N LEU A 197 -10.51 12.90 6.21
CA LEU A 197 -9.97 13.93 5.32
C LEU A 197 -10.97 14.41 4.27
N PHE A 198 -11.85 13.52 3.81
CA PHE A 198 -12.73 13.81 2.67
C PHE A 198 -14.21 13.73 3.02
N GLY A 199 -14.58 13.31 4.23
CA GLY A 199 -15.98 13.12 4.64
C GLY A 199 -16.67 11.98 3.88
N ILE A 200 -15.91 11.01 3.37
CA ILE A 200 -16.40 9.93 2.52
C ILE A 200 -16.49 8.62 3.32
N ASP A 201 -17.71 8.09 3.46
CA ASP A 201 -17.89 6.70 3.87
C ASP A 201 -17.61 5.75 2.69
N ILE A 202 -16.36 5.36 2.55
CA ILE A 202 -15.96 4.48 1.45
C ILE A 202 -16.63 3.10 1.53
N GLY A 203 -17.20 2.73 2.66
CA GLY A 203 -17.98 1.50 2.83
C GLY A 203 -19.26 1.53 2.00
N GLN A 204 -19.92 2.67 1.96
CA GLN A 204 -21.14 2.90 1.17
C GLN A 204 -20.80 3.19 -0.31
N GLU A 205 -19.69 3.87 -0.59
CA GLU A 205 -19.30 4.30 -1.92
C GLU A 205 -18.21 3.41 -2.57
N ARG A 206 -17.95 2.21 -2.06
CA ARG A 206 -16.83 1.36 -2.49
C ARG A 206 -16.77 1.08 -4.00
N ALA A 207 -17.90 1.13 -4.70
CA ALA A 207 -17.97 0.94 -6.16
C ALA A 207 -17.45 2.16 -6.94
N ALA A 208 -17.39 3.33 -6.31
CA ALA A 208 -16.87 4.56 -6.89
C ALA A 208 -15.34 4.72 -6.72
N TYR A 209 -14.68 3.74 -6.14
CA TYR A 209 -13.23 3.74 -5.93
C TYR A 209 -12.61 2.45 -6.46
N VAL A 210 -11.40 2.56 -6.95
CA VAL A 210 -10.59 1.41 -7.35
C VAL A 210 -9.40 1.29 -6.41
N PHE A 211 -9.02 0.06 -6.11
CA PHE A 211 -7.72 -0.25 -5.50
C PHE A 211 -6.86 -0.98 -6.53
N ALA A 212 -5.60 -0.54 -6.67
CA ALA A 212 -4.59 -1.22 -7.47
C ALA A 212 -3.52 -1.85 -6.57
N GLY A 213 -3.12 -3.09 -6.83
CA GLY A 213 -2.12 -3.80 -6.03
C GLY A 213 -1.57 -5.02 -6.75
N ASP A 214 -0.62 -5.71 -6.11
CA ASP A 214 0.09 -6.82 -6.72
C ASP A 214 0.31 -8.03 -5.81
N SER A 215 0.15 -7.91 -4.50
CA SER A 215 0.71 -8.87 -3.55
C SER A 215 -0.26 -9.27 -2.42
N PRO A 216 0.08 -10.29 -1.58
CA PRO A 216 -0.83 -10.84 -0.58
C PRO A 216 -1.31 -9.87 0.51
N ASN A 217 -0.53 -8.85 0.87
CA ASN A 217 -0.96 -7.83 1.83
C ASN A 217 -2.09 -6.94 1.29
N ASP A 218 -2.37 -6.98 -0.02
CA ASP A 218 -3.46 -6.26 -0.68
C ASP A 218 -4.79 -7.02 -0.67
N ALA A 219 -4.79 -8.30 -0.27
CA ALA A 219 -5.98 -9.13 -0.31
C ALA A 219 -7.20 -8.52 0.40
N PRO A 220 -7.09 -7.85 1.57
CA PRO A 220 -8.22 -7.16 2.19
C PRO A 220 -8.80 -6.06 1.29
N MET A 221 -7.95 -5.32 0.58
CA MET A 221 -8.36 -4.27 -0.35
C MET A 221 -9.05 -4.87 -1.59
N PHE A 222 -8.50 -5.96 -2.15
CA PHE A 222 -9.11 -6.68 -3.26
C PHE A 222 -10.51 -7.22 -2.92
N GLY A 223 -10.68 -7.76 -1.71
CA GLY A 223 -11.98 -8.25 -1.24
C GLY A 223 -13.01 -7.15 -0.97
N PHE A 224 -12.55 -5.95 -0.64
CA PHE A 224 -13.42 -4.84 -0.30
C PHE A 224 -13.90 -4.05 -1.53
N PHE A 225 -13.01 -3.73 -2.47
CA PHE A 225 -13.34 -2.94 -3.66
C PHE A 225 -13.86 -3.83 -4.80
N PRO A 226 -15.13 -3.65 -5.24
CA PRO A 226 -15.70 -4.49 -6.31
C PRO A 226 -14.99 -4.28 -7.66
N ASN A 227 -14.31 -3.14 -7.83
CA ASN A 227 -13.57 -2.79 -9.04
C ASN A 227 -12.04 -2.87 -8.83
N ALA A 228 -11.57 -3.65 -7.84
CA ALA A 228 -10.14 -3.80 -7.60
C ALA A 228 -9.40 -4.34 -8.83
N VAL A 229 -8.20 -3.81 -9.05
CA VAL A 229 -7.33 -4.14 -10.18
C VAL A 229 -6.00 -4.69 -9.66
N GLY A 230 -5.63 -5.87 -10.11
CA GLY A 230 -4.27 -6.35 -9.95
C GLY A 230 -3.41 -5.93 -11.15
N VAL A 231 -2.19 -5.44 -10.94
CA VAL A 231 -1.22 -5.38 -12.03
C VAL A 231 -0.74 -6.78 -12.37
N ALA A 232 -0.27 -7.04 -13.60
CA ALA A 232 -0.10 -8.41 -14.12
C ALA A 232 0.74 -9.34 -13.22
N ASN A 233 1.70 -8.81 -12.47
CA ASN A 233 2.51 -9.62 -11.53
C ASN A 233 1.71 -10.18 -10.34
N VAL A 234 0.50 -9.70 -10.06
CA VAL A 234 -0.40 -10.30 -9.06
C VAL A 234 -0.67 -11.79 -9.34
N ALA A 235 -0.58 -12.21 -10.60
CA ALA A 235 -0.77 -13.60 -11.00
C ALA A 235 0.26 -14.55 -10.37
N GLU A 236 1.44 -14.08 -10.00
CA GLU A 236 2.47 -14.88 -9.31
C GLU A 236 2.05 -15.30 -7.91
N PHE A 237 1.09 -14.57 -7.32
CA PHE A 237 0.54 -14.84 -5.99
C PHE A 237 -0.87 -15.41 -6.02
N ALA A 238 -1.42 -15.77 -7.20
CA ALA A 238 -2.84 -16.11 -7.37
C ALA A 238 -3.34 -17.21 -6.41
N ASP A 239 -2.49 -18.19 -6.08
CA ASP A 239 -2.84 -19.30 -5.17
C ASP A 239 -2.69 -18.93 -3.68
N ARG A 240 -2.06 -17.80 -3.38
CA ARG A 240 -1.80 -17.29 -2.03
C ARG A 240 -2.70 -16.11 -1.65
N LEU A 241 -3.49 -15.60 -2.60
CA LEU A 241 -4.42 -14.50 -2.38
C LEU A 241 -5.73 -15.02 -1.76
N ALA A 242 -6.04 -14.57 -0.54
CA ALA A 242 -7.33 -14.83 0.11
C ALA A 242 -8.50 -14.21 -0.68
N HIS A 243 -8.28 -13.07 -1.31
CA HIS A 243 -9.21 -12.40 -2.22
C HIS A 243 -8.48 -11.96 -3.47
N LYS A 244 -9.04 -12.30 -4.63
CA LYS A 244 -8.48 -11.92 -5.94
C LYS A 244 -9.11 -10.61 -6.42
N PRO A 245 -8.35 -9.72 -7.09
CA PRO A 245 -8.93 -8.53 -7.72
C PRO A 245 -9.92 -8.92 -8.82
N ALA A 246 -10.90 -8.06 -9.07
CA ALA A 246 -11.88 -8.27 -10.14
C ALA A 246 -11.22 -8.24 -11.52
N TRP A 247 -10.30 -7.30 -11.71
CA TRP A 247 -9.63 -7.02 -12.97
C TRP A 247 -8.12 -7.21 -12.87
N ILE A 248 -7.47 -7.48 -14.00
CA ILE A 248 -6.01 -7.59 -14.11
C ILE A 248 -5.53 -6.82 -15.33
N THR A 249 -4.45 -6.06 -15.19
CA THR A 249 -3.80 -5.37 -16.32
C THR A 249 -3.00 -6.35 -17.18
N LYS A 250 -2.74 -5.98 -18.43
CA LYS A 250 -1.85 -6.74 -19.31
C LYS A 250 -0.38 -6.52 -18.95
N ALA A 251 -0.05 -5.29 -18.59
CA ALA A 251 1.31 -4.91 -18.22
C ALA A 251 1.57 -5.12 -16.72
N ARG A 252 2.84 -5.31 -16.36
CA ARG A 252 3.32 -5.53 -14.99
C ARG A 252 3.64 -4.19 -14.32
N SER A 253 3.62 -4.20 -12.98
CA SER A 253 4.18 -3.14 -12.13
C SER A 253 3.74 -1.74 -12.59
N GLY A 254 4.62 -0.74 -12.61
CA GLY A 254 4.30 0.64 -13.01
C GLY A 254 3.67 0.78 -14.40
N ALA A 255 4.04 -0.08 -15.35
CA ALA A 255 3.40 -0.08 -16.68
C ALA A 255 1.93 -0.53 -16.59
N GLY A 256 1.60 -1.47 -15.69
CA GLY A 256 0.22 -1.88 -15.39
C GLY A 256 -0.57 -0.75 -14.74
N PHE A 257 0.04 -0.02 -13.81
CA PHE A 257 -0.58 1.16 -13.23
C PHE A 257 -0.87 2.25 -14.29
N VAL A 258 0.05 2.48 -15.22
CA VAL A 258 -0.17 3.40 -16.36
C VAL A 258 -1.34 2.93 -17.24
N GLU A 259 -1.47 1.62 -17.48
CA GLU A 259 -2.61 1.04 -18.21
C GLU A 259 -3.95 1.35 -17.49
N LEU A 260 -4.02 1.14 -16.18
CA LEU A 260 -5.19 1.50 -15.37
C LEU A 260 -5.51 2.99 -15.45
N ALA A 261 -4.51 3.85 -15.25
CA ALA A 261 -4.71 5.30 -15.28
C ALA A 261 -5.27 5.77 -16.63
N ARG A 262 -4.74 5.26 -17.74
CA ARG A 262 -5.26 5.54 -19.08
C ARG A 262 -6.69 5.08 -19.25
N ALA A 263 -7.02 3.85 -18.83
CA ALA A 263 -8.38 3.32 -18.93
C ALA A 263 -9.40 4.21 -18.18
N LEU A 264 -9.04 4.68 -16.97
CA LEU A 264 -9.87 5.59 -16.16
C LEU A 264 -10.06 6.95 -16.82
N ILE A 265 -9.01 7.53 -17.39
CA ILE A 265 -9.04 8.85 -18.05
C ILE A 265 -9.83 8.78 -19.37
N ASP A 266 -9.55 7.77 -20.20
CA ASP A 266 -10.22 7.62 -21.51
C ASP A 266 -11.70 7.28 -21.37
N ALA A 267 -12.10 6.65 -20.28
CA ALA A 267 -13.50 6.39 -20.00
C ALA A 267 -14.33 7.67 -19.73
N ARG A 268 -13.68 8.78 -19.37
CA ARG A 268 -14.30 10.09 -19.07
C ARG A 268 -14.41 11.01 -20.29
N ARG A 269 -13.71 10.68 -21.34
CA ARG A 269 -13.80 11.34 -22.65
C ARG A 269 -14.94 10.70 -23.49
#